data_8f7fddd86b99bee103a8cc7a29079d72
#
_entry.id   8f7fddd86b99bee103a8cc7a29079d72
#
_cell.length_a   1.000
_cell.length_b   1.000
_cell.length_c   1.000
_cell.angle_alpha   90.00
_cell.angle_beta   90.00
_cell.angle_gamma   90.00
#
_symmetry.space_group_name_H-M   'P 1'
#
loop_
_entity.id
_entity.type
_entity.pdbx_description
1 polymer ?
#
loop_
_entity_poly.entity_id
_entity_poly.type
_entity_poly.pdbx_seq_one_letter_code
_entity_poly.pdbx_strand_id
1 'polypeptide(L)'
;MKRTMFSLTLLLILSVALSGCSIVGSRISHALGDEENYIMNEEIITEKVESIDIDWRVGKVAITPWNGEDIVVKEKSDTTLTSRTKMRVRNQDGNLTVEDTAKGVWLLPLLFKKDLEVMVPVGVDLRIVDVKATSSSVYISELSVMDVNIESTSGDIVLDEMKVVGNTSLKSASGKIDADMKAGVTFKAETASGSINTSVSESLTSLDAKSASGSLSIAVKDTERI
;
A
#
# COMPACT_ATOMS: atom_id res chain seq x y z
N MET A 1 -0.01 48.84 53.03
CA MET A 1 -0.69 47.80 53.84
C MET A 1 -1.71 47.08 52.98
N LYS A 2 -1.76 45.75 53.09
CA LYS A 2 -2.70 44.79 52.48
C LYS A 2 -2.46 44.48 50.98
N ARG A 3 -1.75 43.38 50.57
CA ARG A 3 -2.09 41.95 50.65
C ARG A 3 -3.33 41.62 49.86
N THR A 4 -3.07 40.79 48.81
CA THR A 4 -3.71 39.51 48.57
C THR A 4 -3.15 38.96 47.26
N MET A 5 -2.43 37.92 47.16
CA MET A 5 -2.79 36.50 47.24
C MET A 5 -4.12 36.17 46.59
N PHE A 6 -4.05 35.80 45.33
CA PHE A 6 -4.98 34.94 44.61
C PHE A 6 -4.29 34.57 43.31
N SER A 7 -4.10 33.45 42.88
CA SER A 7 -4.49 32.10 43.24
C SER A 7 -3.80 31.19 42.25
N LEU A 8 -3.03 30.34 42.78
CA LEU A 8 -2.40 29.21 42.14
C LEU A 8 -3.45 28.08 42.09
N THR A 9 -4.38 28.08 41.12
CA THR A 9 -5.28 26.94 40.91
C THR A 9 -5.96 27.06 39.54
N LEU A 10 -5.19 26.88 38.48
CA LEU A 10 -5.73 26.41 37.20
C LEU A 10 -4.60 25.87 36.32
N LEU A 11 -3.88 24.91 36.84
CA LEU A 11 -2.88 24.16 36.05
C LEU A 11 -2.88 22.70 36.51
N LEU A 12 -4.02 22.07 36.41
CA LEU A 12 -4.07 20.60 36.61
C LEU A 12 -5.39 20.01 36.09
N ILE A 13 -5.68 20.13 34.82
CA ILE A 13 -6.59 19.23 34.10
C ILE A 13 -6.26 19.35 32.61
N LEU A 14 -5.17 18.76 32.14
CA LEU A 14 -4.98 18.30 30.76
C LEU A 14 -3.81 17.33 30.69
N SER A 15 -3.93 16.24 31.41
CA SER A 15 -2.94 15.15 31.32
C SER A 15 -3.60 13.80 31.55
N VAL A 16 -4.67 13.52 30.80
CA VAL A 16 -5.16 12.12 30.65
C VAL A 16 -5.88 12.04 29.32
N ALA A 17 -5.16 11.78 28.25
CA ALA A 17 -5.67 11.13 27.03
C ALA A 17 -4.53 10.87 26.03
N LEU A 18 -3.40 10.34 26.50
CA LEU A 18 -2.32 9.86 25.60
C LEU A 18 -1.71 8.59 26.20
N SER A 19 -2.55 7.60 26.47
CA SER A 19 -2.05 6.27 26.80
C SER A 19 -2.99 5.23 26.21
N GLY A 20 -2.82 4.97 24.96
CA GLY A 20 -3.57 3.92 24.30
C GLY A 20 -3.30 3.85 22.81
N CYS A 21 -2.04 3.72 22.40
CA CYS A 21 -1.74 3.14 21.08
C CYS A 21 -0.23 2.87 20.96
N SER A 22 0.23 1.87 21.68
CA SER A 22 1.61 1.42 21.52
C SER A 22 1.71 -0.08 21.63
N ILE A 23 1.08 -0.83 20.76
CA ILE A 23 1.40 -2.25 20.51
C ILE A 23 0.85 -2.65 19.13
N VAL A 24 1.34 -2.13 18.03
CA VAL A 24 1.23 -2.80 16.69
C VAL A 24 2.36 -2.34 15.74
N GLY A 25 3.33 -1.57 16.25
CA GLY A 25 4.34 -0.91 15.41
C GLY A 25 5.49 -1.76 14.85
N SER A 26 5.61 -3.07 15.14
CA SER A 26 6.91 -3.73 14.91
C SER A 26 7.05 -4.55 13.62
N ARG A 27 6.01 -4.70 12.81
CA ARG A 27 6.12 -5.38 11.51
C ARG A 27 6.00 -4.46 10.30
N ILE A 28 5.40 -3.30 10.47
CA ILE A 28 5.13 -2.35 9.35
C ILE A 28 6.33 -1.44 9.09
N SER A 29 7.19 -1.18 10.08
CA SER A 29 8.37 -0.30 9.93
C SER A 29 9.40 -0.78 8.91
N HIS A 30 9.41 -2.06 8.55
CA HIS A 30 10.33 -2.58 7.53
C HIS A 30 9.92 -2.26 6.09
N ALA A 31 8.65 -1.95 5.83
CA ALA A 31 8.19 -1.66 4.47
C ALA A 31 8.49 -0.22 4.02
N LEU A 32 8.46 0.75 4.94
CA LEU A 32 8.51 2.18 4.59
C LEU A 32 9.68 2.98 5.19
N GLY A 33 10.55 2.39 6.01
CA GLY A 33 11.72 3.08 6.62
C GLY A 33 11.42 3.88 7.89
N ASP A 34 12.40 4.63 8.40
CA ASP A 34 12.31 5.36 9.67
C ASP A 34 11.29 6.50 9.63
N GLU A 35 10.31 6.47 10.54
CA GLU A 35 9.20 7.44 10.61
C GLU A 35 9.61 8.84 11.11
N GLU A 36 10.75 8.98 11.80
CA GLU A 36 11.15 10.21 12.49
C GLU A 36 11.33 11.44 11.59
N ASN A 37 11.56 11.24 10.29
CA ASN A 37 11.87 12.32 9.35
C ASN A 37 10.74 12.62 8.34
N TYR A 38 9.56 12.00 8.49
CA TYR A 38 8.47 12.17 7.54
C TYR A 38 7.33 13.01 8.10
N ILE A 39 6.79 13.88 7.25
CA ILE A 39 5.53 14.57 7.48
C ILE A 39 4.42 13.65 6.97
N MET A 40 3.46 13.34 7.83
CA MET A 40 2.39 12.40 7.54
C MET A 40 1.05 13.12 7.31
N ASN A 41 0.32 12.65 6.30
CA ASN A 41 -1.10 12.91 6.13
C ASN A 41 -1.83 11.59 6.28
N GLU A 42 -2.95 11.60 6.98
CA GLU A 42 -3.72 10.39 7.27
C GLU A 42 -5.20 10.64 6.99
N GLU A 43 -5.86 9.68 6.37
CA GLU A 43 -7.30 9.64 6.16
C GLU A 43 -7.82 8.29 6.65
N ILE A 44 -8.87 8.30 7.47
CA ILE A 44 -9.53 7.10 8.00
C ILE A 44 -10.86 6.93 7.28
N ILE A 45 -11.06 5.75 6.69
CA ILE A 45 -12.23 5.42 5.90
C ILE A 45 -13.09 4.45 6.70
N THR A 46 -14.17 4.97 7.26
CA THR A 46 -15.13 4.23 8.09
C THR A 46 -16.25 3.57 7.29
N GLU A 47 -16.47 4.01 6.05
CA GLU A 47 -17.45 3.42 5.16
C GLU A 47 -16.89 2.14 4.55
N LYS A 48 -17.81 1.23 4.20
CA LYS A 48 -17.45 -0.02 3.53
C LYS A 48 -16.65 0.23 2.26
N VAL A 49 -15.54 -0.50 2.12
CA VAL A 49 -14.71 -0.53 0.91
C VAL A 49 -14.77 -1.93 0.31
N GLU A 50 -15.01 -2.01 -0.98
CA GLU A 50 -15.04 -3.24 -1.78
C GLU A 50 -13.91 -3.28 -2.81
N SER A 51 -13.40 -2.12 -3.22
CA SER A 51 -12.34 -2.02 -4.22
C SER A 51 -11.40 -0.87 -3.88
N ILE A 52 -10.12 -1.04 -4.23
CA ILE A 52 -9.08 -0.03 -4.04
C ILE A 52 -8.48 0.29 -5.41
N ASP A 53 -8.47 1.57 -5.78
CA ASP A 53 -7.87 2.11 -7.01
C ASP A 53 -6.84 3.17 -6.64
N ILE A 54 -5.58 2.93 -7.00
CA ILE A 54 -4.44 3.79 -6.66
C ILE A 54 -3.73 4.28 -7.92
N ASP A 55 -3.55 5.60 -8.05
CA ASP A 55 -2.69 6.22 -9.07
C ASP A 55 -1.56 6.97 -8.37
N TRP A 56 -0.35 6.37 -8.32
CA TRP A 56 0.78 6.89 -7.56
C TRP A 56 2.04 7.06 -8.41
N ARG A 57 2.76 8.14 -8.22
CA ARG A 57 3.82 8.51 -9.15
C ARG A 57 5.24 8.26 -8.66
N VAL A 58 5.52 8.48 -7.38
CA VAL A 58 6.89 8.43 -6.85
C VAL A 58 6.93 7.79 -5.47
N GLY A 59 8.05 7.15 -5.11
CA GLY A 59 8.27 6.53 -3.81
C GLY A 59 7.79 5.10 -3.74
N LYS A 60 7.04 4.76 -2.72
CA LYS A 60 6.52 3.40 -2.50
C LYS A 60 5.02 3.42 -2.32
N VAL A 61 4.37 2.36 -2.74
CA VAL A 61 2.99 2.03 -2.40
C VAL A 61 3.01 0.74 -1.60
N ALA A 62 2.49 0.76 -0.39
CA ALA A 62 2.32 -0.43 0.44
C ALA A 62 0.85 -0.62 0.78
N ILE A 63 0.31 -1.83 0.57
CA ILE A 63 -1.03 -2.21 1.01
C ILE A 63 -0.86 -3.43 1.90
N THR A 64 -1.22 -3.29 3.18
CA THR A 64 -0.92 -4.30 4.20
C THR A 64 -2.10 -4.51 5.13
N PRO A 65 -2.26 -5.70 5.71
CA PRO A 65 -3.29 -5.93 6.72
C PRO A 65 -2.92 -5.28 8.06
N TRP A 66 -3.93 -4.93 8.85
CA TRP A 66 -3.75 -4.47 10.21
C TRP A 66 -4.93 -4.86 11.12
N ASN A 67 -4.72 -4.80 12.44
CA ASN A 67 -5.72 -5.20 13.42
C ASN A 67 -6.66 -4.05 13.86
N GLY A 68 -7.06 -3.20 12.92
CA GLY A 68 -8.04 -2.14 13.17
C GLY A 68 -9.39 -2.46 12.54
N GLU A 69 -10.34 -1.55 12.69
CA GLU A 69 -11.70 -1.70 12.16
C GLU A 69 -11.88 -0.98 10.81
N ASP A 70 -11.14 0.10 10.59
CA ASP A 70 -11.28 0.98 9.45
C ASP A 70 -10.07 0.86 8.51
N ILE A 71 -10.24 1.22 7.24
CA ILE A 71 -9.11 1.38 6.32
C ILE A 71 -8.41 2.70 6.63
N VAL A 72 -7.10 2.66 6.77
CA VAL A 72 -6.28 3.85 7.02
C VAL A 72 -5.35 4.08 5.83
N VAL A 73 -5.41 5.28 5.26
CA VAL A 73 -4.57 5.72 4.15
C VAL A 73 -3.59 6.76 4.66
N LYS A 74 -2.29 6.47 4.58
CA LYS A 74 -1.22 7.35 5.02
C LYS A 74 -0.32 7.75 3.88
N GLU A 75 -0.08 9.05 3.77
CA GLU A 75 0.93 9.62 2.90
C GLU A 75 2.09 10.12 3.73
N LYS A 76 3.30 9.62 3.44
CA LYS A 76 4.55 10.04 4.10
C LYS A 76 5.39 10.81 3.11
N SER A 77 5.93 11.95 3.53
CA SER A 77 6.79 12.79 2.70
C SER A 77 7.95 13.37 3.50
N ASP A 78 9.11 13.47 2.89
CA ASP A 78 10.30 14.14 3.47
C ASP A 78 10.20 15.67 3.41
N THR A 79 9.12 16.22 2.86
CA THR A 79 8.89 17.65 2.76
C THR A 79 7.42 18.00 3.01
N THR A 80 7.16 19.23 3.40
CA THR A 80 5.79 19.73 3.63
C THR A 80 5.00 19.74 2.34
N LEU A 81 3.88 19.02 2.33
CA LEU A 81 2.97 18.95 1.21
C LEU A 81 1.93 20.08 1.27
N THR A 82 1.62 20.64 0.12
CA THR A 82 0.56 21.63 -0.05
C THR A 82 -0.74 20.95 -0.49
N SER A 83 -1.86 21.67 -0.50
CA SER A 83 -3.13 21.17 -1.05
C SER A 83 -3.06 20.71 -2.52
N ARG A 84 -2.01 21.13 -3.25
CA ARG A 84 -1.77 20.74 -4.66
C ARG A 84 -0.86 19.52 -4.80
N THR A 85 -0.18 19.12 -3.72
CA THR A 85 0.78 18.03 -3.71
C THR A 85 0.43 16.92 -2.73
N LYS A 86 -0.53 17.14 -1.82
CA LYS A 86 -1.11 16.10 -0.96
C LYS A 86 -1.87 15.06 -1.79
N MET A 87 -1.93 13.85 -1.29
CA MET A 87 -2.85 12.84 -1.84
C MET A 87 -4.30 13.33 -1.83
N ARG A 88 -5.08 12.78 -2.72
CA ARG A 88 -6.54 12.89 -2.70
C ARG A 88 -7.13 11.51 -2.47
N VAL A 89 -7.96 11.41 -1.46
CA VAL A 89 -8.67 10.18 -1.11
C VAL A 89 -10.16 10.40 -1.29
N ARG A 90 -10.85 9.43 -1.86
CA ARG A 90 -12.29 9.44 -2.03
C ARG A 90 -12.82 8.00 -1.97
N ASN A 91 -13.83 7.76 -1.17
CA ASN A 91 -14.61 6.54 -1.22
C ASN A 91 -15.99 6.85 -1.84
N GLN A 92 -16.30 6.20 -2.93
CA GLN A 92 -17.57 6.36 -3.61
C GLN A 92 -18.13 4.98 -3.97
N ASP A 93 -19.31 4.66 -3.43
CA ASP A 93 -20.00 3.38 -3.68
C ASP A 93 -19.10 2.15 -3.40
N GLY A 94 -18.27 2.22 -2.35
CA GLY A 94 -17.35 1.17 -1.97
C GLY A 94 -16.06 1.10 -2.79
N ASN A 95 -15.83 2.06 -3.69
CA ASN A 95 -14.58 2.18 -4.42
C ASN A 95 -13.70 3.27 -3.80
N LEU A 96 -12.64 2.85 -3.11
CA LEU A 96 -11.64 3.73 -2.52
C LEU A 96 -10.62 4.13 -3.60
N THR A 97 -10.65 5.39 -4.00
CA THR A 97 -9.70 5.97 -4.94
C THR A 97 -8.65 6.79 -4.19
N VAL A 98 -7.37 6.52 -4.44
CA VAL A 98 -6.24 7.26 -3.88
C VAL A 98 -5.38 7.79 -5.02
N GLU A 99 -5.30 9.12 -5.14
CA GLU A 99 -4.57 9.76 -6.22
C GLU A 99 -3.42 10.62 -5.70
N ASP A 100 -2.26 10.49 -6.35
CA ASP A 100 -1.20 11.47 -6.26
C ASP A 100 -1.58 12.74 -7.06
N THR A 101 -1.84 13.84 -6.35
CA THR A 101 -2.27 15.10 -6.96
C THR A 101 -1.14 15.89 -7.61
N ALA A 102 0.10 15.51 -7.40
CA ALA A 102 1.27 16.19 -7.96
C ALA A 102 1.39 16.05 -9.50
N LYS A 103 0.29 15.73 -10.18
CA LYS A 103 0.19 15.65 -11.65
C LYS A 103 0.57 17.00 -12.28
N GLY A 104 1.55 16.98 -13.17
CA GLY A 104 2.00 18.19 -13.90
C GLY A 104 3.29 18.83 -13.41
N VAL A 105 3.85 18.42 -12.29
CA VAL A 105 5.16 18.89 -11.85
C VAL A 105 6.20 17.82 -12.21
N TRP A 106 6.75 17.92 -13.42
CA TRP A 106 7.66 16.90 -13.99
C TRP A 106 8.99 16.75 -13.24
N LEU A 107 9.40 17.74 -12.44
CA LEU A 107 10.60 17.71 -11.61
C LEU A 107 10.38 17.09 -10.22
N LEU A 108 9.15 16.74 -9.82
CA LEU A 108 8.82 16.22 -8.51
C LEU A 108 9.60 14.97 -8.09
N PRO A 109 9.84 13.98 -8.96
CA PRO A 109 10.60 12.78 -8.59
C PRO A 109 12.03 13.07 -8.13
N LEU A 110 12.55 14.24 -8.46
CA LEU A 110 13.90 14.69 -8.08
C LEU A 110 13.89 15.56 -6.81
N LEU A 111 12.73 16.04 -6.39
CA LEU A 111 12.64 17.04 -5.33
C LEU A 111 12.24 16.44 -3.97
N PHE A 112 11.48 15.36 -3.92
CA PHE A 112 11.08 14.75 -2.65
C PHE A 112 10.57 13.32 -2.83
N LYS A 113 10.63 12.55 -1.74
CA LYS A 113 10.02 11.23 -1.64
C LYS A 113 8.60 11.35 -1.11
N LYS A 114 7.74 10.47 -1.59
CA LYS A 114 6.34 10.46 -1.24
C LYS A 114 5.83 9.02 -1.22
N ASP A 115 5.73 8.45 -0.05
CA ASP A 115 5.31 7.06 0.13
C ASP A 115 3.83 6.99 0.52
N LEU A 116 3.13 6.01 0.00
CA LEU A 116 1.74 5.70 0.31
C LEU A 116 1.67 4.38 1.08
N GLU A 117 0.92 4.38 2.17
CA GLU A 117 0.57 3.20 2.94
C GLU A 117 -0.95 3.10 3.07
N VAL A 118 -1.51 1.97 2.68
CA VAL A 118 -2.93 1.65 2.85
C VAL A 118 -3.02 0.44 3.78
N MET A 119 -3.58 0.64 4.96
CA MET A 119 -3.77 -0.42 5.95
C MET A 119 -5.20 -0.92 5.87
N VAL A 120 -5.38 -2.20 5.55
CA VAL A 120 -6.67 -2.85 5.37
C VAL A 120 -6.97 -3.73 6.58
N PRO A 121 -8.16 -3.64 7.22
CA PRO A 121 -8.49 -4.51 8.34
C PRO A 121 -8.38 -5.99 7.99
N VAL A 122 -7.83 -6.78 8.91
CA VAL A 122 -7.75 -8.24 8.74
C VAL A 122 -9.15 -8.82 8.57
N GLY A 123 -9.31 -9.70 7.57
CA GLY A 123 -10.59 -10.35 7.26
C GLY A 123 -11.50 -9.58 6.32
N VAL A 124 -11.08 -8.44 5.81
CA VAL A 124 -11.78 -7.77 4.71
C VAL A 124 -11.43 -8.45 3.40
N ASP A 125 -12.46 -8.93 2.69
CA ASP A 125 -12.35 -9.46 1.34
C ASP A 125 -12.60 -8.33 0.34
N LEU A 126 -11.58 -8.00 -0.45
CA LEU A 126 -11.67 -6.99 -1.50
C LEU A 126 -12.06 -7.64 -2.82
N ARG A 127 -12.87 -6.92 -3.61
CA ARG A 127 -13.24 -7.34 -4.96
C ARG A 127 -12.10 -7.07 -5.95
N ILE A 128 -11.55 -5.88 -5.94
CA ILE A 128 -10.49 -5.47 -6.87
C ILE A 128 -9.45 -4.62 -6.12
N VAL A 129 -8.18 -4.89 -6.40
CA VAL A 129 -7.08 -3.96 -6.12
C VAL A 129 -6.44 -3.60 -7.46
N ASP A 130 -6.58 -2.33 -7.86
CA ASP A 130 -5.99 -1.75 -9.08
C ASP A 130 -4.94 -0.71 -8.67
N VAL A 131 -3.68 -0.87 -9.12
CA VAL A 131 -2.60 0.06 -8.81
C VAL A 131 -1.89 0.46 -10.08
N LYS A 132 -1.86 1.76 -10.34
CA LYS A 132 -1.04 2.38 -11.39
C LYS A 132 0.09 3.16 -10.77
N ALA A 133 1.31 2.72 -11.04
CA ALA A 133 2.53 3.32 -10.52
C ALA A 133 3.41 3.86 -11.66
N THR A 134 4.04 5.01 -11.48
CA THR A 134 4.96 5.53 -12.51
C THR A 134 6.41 5.23 -12.13
N SER A 135 6.90 5.83 -11.05
CA SER A 135 8.26 5.62 -10.53
C SER A 135 8.18 5.15 -9.08
N SER A 136 7.34 4.18 -8.83
CA SER A 136 7.05 3.69 -7.48
C SER A 136 7.11 2.18 -7.45
N SER A 137 7.74 1.64 -6.42
CA SER A 137 7.61 0.22 -6.12
C SER A 137 6.29 -0.05 -5.39
N VAL A 138 5.65 -1.15 -5.75
CA VAL A 138 4.37 -1.59 -5.18
C VAL A 138 4.61 -2.84 -4.34
N TYR A 139 4.19 -2.81 -3.09
CA TYR A 139 4.23 -3.93 -2.16
C TYR A 139 2.83 -4.20 -1.62
N ILE A 140 2.33 -5.41 -1.78
CA ILE A 140 1.04 -5.85 -1.22
C ILE A 140 1.25 -7.17 -0.51
N SER A 141 0.78 -7.29 0.72
CA SER A 141 0.95 -8.53 1.49
C SER A 141 -0.33 -8.99 2.19
N GLU A 142 -0.45 -10.29 2.33
CA GLU A 142 -1.40 -10.99 3.21
C GLU A 142 -2.87 -10.56 3.02
N LEU A 143 -3.28 -10.13 1.84
CA LEU A 143 -4.67 -9.75 1.56
C LEU A 143 -5.44 -10.87 0.85
N SER A 144 -6.75 -10.90 1.13
CA SER A 144 -7.72 -11.70 0.39
C SER A 144 -8.44 -10.79 -0.62
N VAL A 145 -8.36 -11.13 -1.91
CA VAL A 145 -8.90 -10.30 -2.99
C VAL A 145 -9.40 -11.18 -4.14
N MET A 146 -10.44 -10.72 -4.85
CA MET A 146 -10.87 -11.45 -6.04
C MET A 146 -9.92 -11.21 -7.20
N ASP A 147 -9.70 -9.98 -7.62
CA ASP A 147 -8.83 -9.64 -8.75
C ASP A 147 -7.76 -8.61 -8.36
N VAL A 148 -6.54 -8.80 -8.87
CA VAL A 148 -5.41 -7.88 -8.70
C VAL A 148 -4.93 -7.42 -10.06
N ASN A 149 -4.82 -6.10 -10.25
CA ASN A 149 -4.23 -5.50 -11.43
C ASN A 149 -3.20 -4.44 -11.01
N ILE A 150 -1.94 -4.63 -11.39
CA ILE A 150 -0.87 -3.69 -11.07
C ILE A 150 -0.08 -3.36 -12.33
N GLU A 151 0.03 -2.07 -12.62
CA GLU A 151 0.85 -1.56 -13.70
C GLU A 151 1.90 -0.59 -13.15
N SER A 152 3.19 -0.85 -13.41
CA SER A 152 4.29 0.05 -13.06
C SER A 152 5.10 0.41 -14.30
N THR A 153 5.51 1.67 -14.42
CA THR A 153 6.47 2.02 -15.48
C THR A 153 7.89 1.75 -15.02
N SER A 154 8.23 2.15 -13.78
CA SER A 154 9.57 1.96 -13.24
C SER A 154 9.47 1.75 -11.73
N GLY A 155 9.69 0.56 -11.31
CA GLY A 155 9.61 0.13 -9.91
C GLY A 155 9.23 -1.34 -9.82
N ASP A 156 9.61 -1.95 -8.72
CA ASP A 156 9.34 -3.35 -8.49
C ASP A 156 7.90 -3.57 -8.05
N ILE A 157 7.35 -4.72 -8.43
CA ILE A 157 6.04 -5.19 -7.96
C ILE A 157 6.29 -6.42 -7.11
N VAL A 158 5.86 -6.35 -5.85
CA VAL A 158 6.00 -7.43 -4.88
C VAL A 158 4.63 -7.78 -4.31
N LEU A 159 4.21 -9.01 -4.52
CA LEU A 159 3.05 -9.63 -3.87
C LEU A 159 3.55 -10.70 -2.92
N ASP A 160 3.18 -10.63 -1.65
CA ASP A 160 3.67 -11.51 -0.61
C ASP A 160 2.51 -12.19 0.13
N GLU A 161 2.48 -13.52 0.13
CA GLU A 161 1.45 -14.35 0.76
C GLU A 161 -0.01 -13.96 0.41
N MET A 162 -0.23 -13.51 -0.82
CA MET A 162 -1.55 -13.07 -1.28
C MET A 162 -2.51 -14.25 -1.49
N LYS A 163 -3.79 -14.04 -1.15
CA LYS A 163 -4.87 -14.95 -1.52
C LYS A 163 -5.73 -14.29 -2.60
N VAL A 164 -5.54 -14.69 -3.85
CA VAL A 164 -6.30 -14.20 -4.99
C VAL A 164 -7.26 -15.28 -5.48
N VAL A 165 -8.56 -14.97 -5.56
CA VAL A 165 -9.58 -15.95 -5.95
C VAL A 165 -9.77 -15.99 -7.47
N GLY A 166 -9.66 -14.85 -8.14
CA GLY A 166 -9.88 -14.69 -9.57
C GLY A 166 -8.60 -14.48 -10.36
N ASN A 167 -8.40 -13.28 -10.88
CA ASN A 167 -7.35 -13.00 -11.84
C ASN A 167 -6.25 -12.11 -11.24
N THR A 168 -5.01 -12.38 -11.64
CA THR A 168 -3.86 -11.55 -11.34
C THR A 168 -3.21 -11.06 -12.61
N SER A 169 -3.04 -9.75 -12.75
CA SER A 169 -2.35 -9.11 -13.87
C SER A 169 -1.29 -8.14 -13.36
N LEU A 170 -0.02 -8.45 -13.60
CA LEU A 170 1.12 -7.66 -13.17
C LEU A 170 1.91 -7.21 -14.39
N LYS A 171 2.13 -5.92 -14.54
CA LYS A 171 2.91 -5.36 -15.64
C LYS A 171 3.94 -4.37 -15.14
N SER A 172 5.18 -4.51 -15.58
CA SER A 172 6.22 -3.51 -15.39
C SER A 172 6.93 -3.22 -16.69
N ALA A 173 7.25 -1.97 -16.99
CA ALA A 173 8.14 -1.70 -18.10
C ALA A 173 9.60 -1.91 -17.69
N SER A 174 9.97 -1.50 -16.46
CA SER A 174 11.33 -1.62 -15.97
C SER A 174 11.32 -1.86 -14.46
N GLY A 175 11.40 -3.09 -14.05
CA GLY A 175 11.37 -3.49 -12.65
C GLY A 175 11.17 -5.00 -12.49
N LYS A 176 11.49 -5.48 -11.33
CA LYS A 176 11.30 -6.88 -10.94
C LYS A 176 9.83 -7.11 -10.58
N ILE A 177 9.30 -8.27 -10.96
CA ILE A 177 8.03 -8.77 -10.46
C ILE A 177 8.33 -9.98 -9.57
N ASP A 178 7.92 -9.90 -8.32
CA ASP A 178 8.08 -10.95 -7.31
C ASP A 178 6.71 -11.26 -6.71
N ALA A 179 6.20 -12.46 -6.91
CA ALA A 179 4.85 -12.80 -6.49
C ALA A 179 4.80 -14.15 -5.78
N ASP A 180 4.47 -14.14 -4.51
CA ASP A 180 4.10 -15.32 -3.72
C ASP A 180 2.60 -15.27 -3.41
N MET A 181 1.85 -16.23 -3.97
CA MET A 181 0.40 -16.16 -3.87
C MET A 181 -0.29 -17.51 -4.02
N LYS A 182 -1.46 -17.59 -3.42
CA LYS A 182 -2.45 -18.61 -3.74
C LYS A 182 -3.33 -18.04 -4.85
N ALA A 183 -3.08 -18.47 -6.09
CA ALA A 183 -3.80 -17.97 -7.25
C ALA A 183 -5.08 -18.78 -7.51
N GLY A 184 -6.14 -18.08 -7.96
CA GLY A 184 -7.41 -18.70 -8.28
C GLY A 184 -7.52 -19.19 -9.71
N VAL A 185 -7.69 -18.28 -10.68
CA VAL A 185 -8.02 -18.63 -12.07
C VAL A 185 -6.86 -18.34 -13.00
N THR A 186 -6.42 -17.09 -13.12
CA THR A 186 -5.35 -16.73 -14.04
C THR A 186 -4.26 -15.93 -13.37
N PHE A 187 -3.01 -16.17 -13.77
CA PHE A 187 -1.88 -15.36 -13.42
C PHE A 187 -1.18 -14.89 -14.68
N LYS A 188 -1.06 -13.58 -14.84
CA LYS A 188 -0.33 -12.95 -15.93
C LYS A 188 0.69 -11.98 -15.38
N ALA A 189 1.97 -12.13 -15.77
CA ALA A 189 3.03 -11.22 -15.41
C ALA A 189 3.87 -10.85 -16.63
N GLU A 190 4.05 -9.58 -16.89
CA GLU A 190 4.80 -9.08 -18.04
C GLU A 190 5.79 -8.00 -17.59
N THR A 191 7.05 -8.11 -18.04
CA THR A 191 8.03 -7.04 -17.91
C THR A 191 8.83 -6.87 -19.20
N ALA A 192 9.16 -5.64 -19.56
CA ALA A 192 10.03 -5.41 -20.71
C ALA A 192 11.51 -5.56 -20.30
N SER A 193 11.90 -5.05 -19.13
CA SER A 193 13.28 -5.16 -18.64
C SER A 193 13.26 -5.43 -17.14
N GLY A 194 13.42 -6.67 -16.77
CA GLY A 194 13.42 -7.10 -15.37
C GLY A 194 13.21 -8.60 -15.24
N SER A 195 13.39 -9.13 -14.06
CA SER A 195 13.11 -10.52 -13.75
C SER A 195 11.72 -10.73 -13.21
N ILE A 196 11.14 -11.90 -13.49
CA ILE A 196 9.89 -12.36 -12.89
C ILE A 196 10.20 -13.59 -12.06
N ASN A 197 9.92 -13.49 -10.76
CA ASN A 197 9.93 -14.63 -9.86
C ASN A 197 8.51 -14.81 -9.32
N THR A 198 7.95 -15.98 -9.50
CA THR A 198 6.61 -16.25 -8.98
C THR A 198 6.52 -17.61 -8.35
N SER A 199 5.77 -17.68 -7.27
CA SER A 199 5.42 -18.90 -6.57
C SER A 199 3.90 -18.93 -6.42
N VAL A 200 3.24 -19.83 -7.13
CA VAL A 200 1.77 -19.94 -7.21
C VAL A 200 1.29 -21.32 -6.80
N SER A 201 0.04 -21.44 -6.35
CA SER A 201 -0.56 -22.72 -6.03
C SER A 201 -1.02 -23.49 -7.29
N GLU A 202 -1.21 -24.80 -7.18
CA GLU A 202 -1.62 -25.68 -8.30
C GLU A 202 -3.04 -25.43 -8.84
N SER A 203 -3.88 -24.66 -8.13
CA SER A 203 -5.25 -24.41 -8.56
C SER A 203 -5.37 -23.45 -9.77
N LEU A 204 -4.24 -23.00 -10.29
CA LEU A 204 -4.18 -22.06 -11.39
C LEU A 204 -4.63 -22.72 -12.72
N THR A 205 -5.57 -22.09 -13.41
CA THR A 205 -6.06 -22.56 -14.71
C THR A 205 -5.15 -22.08 -15.86
N SER A 206 -4.56 -20.88 -15.74
CA SER A 206 -3.68 -20.29 -16.74
C SER A 206 -2.56 -19.49 -16.12
N LEU A 207 -1.34 -19.72 -16.58
CA LEU A 207 -0.14 -18.97 -16.21
C LEU A 207 0.53 -18.43 -17.48
N ASP A 208 0.68 -17.10 -17.57
CA ASP A 208 1.38 -16.42 -18.65
C ASP A 208 2.40 -15.44 -18.05
N ALA A 209 3.69 -15.77 -18.15
CA ALA A 209 4.76 -14.91 -17.65
C ALA A 209 5.76 -14.61 -18.77
N LYS A 210 6.01 -13.33 -19.02
CA LYS A 210 6.86 -12.85 -20.12
C LYS A 210 7.83 -11.80 -19.67
N SER A 211 9.10 -11.98 -19.97
CA SER A 211 10.14 -10.95 -19.86
C SER A 211 10.84 -10.81 -21.22
N ALA A 212 10.98 -9.58 -21.71
CA ALA A 212 11.71 -9.34 -22.94
C ALA A 212 13.24 -9.34 -22.70
N SER A 213 13.67 -8.87 -21.51
CA SER A 213 15.08 -8.87 -21.11
C SER A 213 15.20 -9.09 -19.61
N GLY A 214 15.49 -10.31 -19.22
CA GLY A 214 15.62 -10.70 -17.81
C GLY A 214 15.35 -12.17 -17.58
N SER A 215 15.50 -12.62 -16.35
CA SER A 215 15.25 -14.01 -15.96
C SER A 215 13.80 -14.26 -15.60
N LEU A 216 13.36 -15.48 -15.82
CA LEU A 216 12.04 -15.97 -15.46
C LEU A 216 12.21 -17.18 -14.54
N SER A 217 11.66 -17.13 -13.36
CA SER A 217 11.61 -18.21 -12.38
C SER A 217 10.18 -18.43 -11.91
N ILE A 218 9.66 -19.62 -12.13
CA ILE A 218 8.30 -19.98 -11.77
C ILE A 218 8.35 -21.22 -10.89
N ALA A 219 7.80 -21.15 -9.70
CA ALA A 219 7.57 -22.28 -8.82
C ALA A 219 6.06 -22.50 -8.65
N VAL A 220 5.63 -23.72 -8.85
CA VAL A 220 4.27 -24.15 -8.53
C VAL A 220 4.33 -24.90 -7.20
N LYS A 221 3.63 -24.37 -6.18
CA LYS A 221 3.58 -24.98 -4.86
C LYS A 221 2.52 -26.10 -4.88
N ASP A 222 2.94 -27.32 -4.58
CA ASP A 222 2.01 -28.41 -4.29
C ASP A 222 1.22 -28.06 -3.00
N THR A 223 -0.09 -28.00 -3.11
CA THR A 223 -0.94 -27.95 -1.92
C THR A 223 -0.97 -29.38 -1.37
N GLU A 224 -0.13 -29.65 -0.39
CA GLU A 224 -0.22 -30.93 0.34
C GLU A 224 -1.69 -31.19 0.69
N ARG A 225 -2.20 -32.28 0.15
CA ARG A 225 -3.51 -32.81 0.56
C ARG A 225 -3.40 -33.25 2.00
N ILE A 226 -3.92 -32.41 2.90
CA ILE A 226 -4.17 -32.80 4.29
C ILE A 226 -5.40 -33.69 4.33
#